data_b6133189a621889508b5d12838b1d160
#
_entry.id   b6133189a621889508b5d12838b1d160
#
_cell.length_a   1.000
_cell.length_b   1.000
_cell.length_c   1.000
_cell.angle_alpha   90.00
_cell.angle_beta   90.00
_cell.angle_gamma   90.00
#
_symmetry.space_group_name_H-M   'P 1'
#
loop_
_entity.id
_entity.type
_entity.pdbx_description
1 polymer ?
#
loop_
_entity_poly.entity_id
_entity_poly.type
_entity_poly.pdbx_seq_one_letter_code
_entity_poly.pdbx_strand_id
1 'polypeptide(L)'
;NYMNKIGGKPQERSSNIELLRILSMFLVLMIHYIPSRTLPTHDTLAHDTLGTLFDLELRSISFVCVNCFILISGYFGIRWKLKSFSNLLFQILFWAIVCPVIVSAATDSFNATDLFKTLYHNTFSRWFIEAYIGLYILAPMINRFIEKSTHRELGIFILAFYLFSTLFGYLGKAYDFNKGMSIISLVGLYLIGAYLRRKQDSIFDLSKYVYLGVYLVTGFIMVAIAALILKAGFTIT
;
A
#
# COMPACT_ATOMS: atom_id res chain seq x y z
N ASN A 1 -29.63 5.81 -6.06
CA ASN A 1 -29.43 6.54 -4.78
C ASN A 1 -28.86 5.65 -3.67
N TYR A 2 -27.77 4.92 -3.96
CA TYR A 2 -27.10 4.03 -2.99
C TYR A 2 -26.40 4.82 -1.88
N MET A 3 -25.88 5.99 -2.19
CA MET A 3 -25.18 6.86 -1.21
C MET A 3 -26.13 7.58 -0.23
N ASN A 4 -27.40 7.85 -0.62
CA ASN A 4 -28.37 8.49 0.26
C ASN A 4 -28.98 7.55 1.32
N LYS A 5 -28.85 6.23 1.18
CA LYS A 5 -29.19 5.27 2.24
C LYS A 5 -28.15 5.19 3.36
N ILE A 6 -26.98 5.81 3.17
CA ILE A 6 -25.85 5.80 4.14
C ILE A 6 -25.86 7.08 5.02
N GLY A 7 -26.77 8.03 4.75
CA GLY A 7 -26.82 9.34 5.43
C GLY A 7 -27.51 9.38 6.80
N GLY A 8 -27.91 8.27 7.38
CA GLY A 8 -28.83 8.28 8.54
C GLY A 8 -28.32 7.74 9.86
N LYS A 9 -27.16 7.07 9.93
CA LYS A 9 -26.56 6.68 11.22
C LYS A 9 -25.06 6.96 11.19
N PRO A 10 -24.46 7.42 12.32
CA PRO A 10 -23.00 7.40 12.45
C PRO A 10 -22.58 5.96 12.15
N GLN A 11 -21.76 5.76 11.12
CA GLN A 11 -21.27 4.42 10.79
C GLN A 11 -20.53 3.92 12.02
N GLU A 12 -21.06 2.90 12.70
CA GLU A 12 -20.40 2.29 13.84
C GLU A 12 -18.96 1.96 13.43
N ARG A 13 -17.99 2.47 14.20
CA ARG A 13 -16.60 2.19 13.97
C ARG A 13 -16.40 0.69 14.09
N SER A 14 -16.13 0.03 12.98
CA SER A 14 -15.81 -1.38 12.99
C SER A 14 -14.45 -1.57 13.64
N SER A 15 -14.41 -2.05 14.86
CA SER A 15 -13.18 -2.28 15.64
C SER A 15 -12.17 -3.13 14.86
N ASN A 16 -12.64 -4.07 14.05
CA ASN A 16 -11.81 -4.91 13.20
C ASN A 16 -11.03 -4.12 12.13
N ILE A 17 -11.67 -3.10 11.55
CA ILE A 17 -11.01 -2.26 10.52
C ILE A 17 -10.03 -1.29 11.16
N GLU A 18 -10.34 -0.75 12.34
CA GLU A 18 -9.37 0.07 13.08
C GLU A 18 -8.17 -0.76 13.51
N LEU A 19 -8.36 -2.01 13.97
CA LEU A 19 -7.27 -2.93 14.25
C LEU A 19 -6.43 -3.20 13.00
N LEU A 20 -7.06 -3.44 11.85
CA LEU A 20 -6.34 -3.64 10.58
C LEU A 20 -5.51 -2.42 10.20
N ARG A 21 -6.01 -1.20 10.42
CA ARG A 21 -5.24 0.03 10.21
C ARG A 21 -4.01 0.11 11.11
N ILE A 22 -4.17 -0.17 12.40
CA ILE A 22 -3.08 -0.17 13.38
C ILE A 22 -2.02 -1.21 12.99
N LEU A 23 -2.42 -2.43 12.67
CA LEU A 23 -1.51 -3.48 12.20
C LEU A 23 -0.80 -3.08 10.92
N SER A 24 -1.51 -2.49 9.96
CA SER A 24 -0.90 -2.01 8.72
C SER A 24 0.13 -0.90 8.98
N MET A 25 -0.13 0.02 9.90
CA MET A 25 0.87 1.03 10.32
C MET A 25 2.09 0.39 10.96
N PHE A 26 1.88 -0.60 11.82
CA PHE A 26 3.00 -1.35 12.42
C PHE A 26 3.84 -2.06 11.35
N LEU A 27 3.22 -2.70 10.37
CA LEU A 27 3.92 -3.33 9.26
C LEU A 27 4.67 -2.31 8.38
N VAL A 28 4.14 -1.08 8.21
CA VAL A 28 4.87 0.01 7.54
C VAL A 28 6.13 0.36 8.33
N LEU A 29 6.06 0.46 9.64
CA LEU A 29 7.24 0.71 10.48
C LEU A 29 8.24 -0.45 10.36
N MET A 30 7.77 -1.69 10.40
CA MET A 30 8.60 -2.88 10.26
C MET A 30 9.39 -2.87 8.96
N ILE A 31 8.73 -2.64 7.81
CA ILE A 31 9.42 -2.66 6.50
C ILE A 31 10.45 -1.54 6.36
N HIS A 32 10.26 -0.40 7.05
CA HIS A 32 11.22 0.70 7.04
C HIS A 32 12.35 0.52 8.06
N TYR A 33 12.12 -0.26 9.10
CA TYR A 33 13.11 -0.54 10.16
C TYR A 33 14.04 -1.71 9.84
N ILE A 34 13.67 -2.58 8.90
CA ILE A 34 14.53 -3.69 8.48
C ILE A 34 15.89 -3.14 8.04
N PRO A 35 17.01 -3.54 8.70
CA PRO A 35 18.29 -2.85 8.60
C PRO A 35 18.91 -2.83 7.21
N SER A 36 18.68 -3.87 6.42
CA SER A 36 19.18 -3.94 5.06
C SER A 36 18.22 -3.18 4.12
N ARG A 37 18.56 -1.95 3.78
CA ARG A 37 17.88 -1.24 2.68
C ARG A 37 18.10 -1.92 1.32
N THR A 38 19.17 -2.70 1.22
CA THR A 38 19.48 -3.53 0.06
C THR A 38 18.74 -4.86 0.14
N LEU A 39 18.20 -5.29 -0.97
CA LEU A 39 17.63 -6.64 -1.05
C LEU A 39 18.73 -7.67 -0.82
N PRO A 40 18.43 -8.80 -0.17
CA PRO A 40 19.38 -9.88 0.03
C PRO A 40 19.98 -10.34 -1.29
N THR A 41 21.25 -10.71 -1.25
CA THR A 41 22.02 -11.22 -2.36
C THR A 41 22.39 -12.69 -2.13
N HIS A 42 22.95 -13.34 -3.14
CA HIS A 42 23.51 -14.68 -3.01
C HIS A 42 24.54 -14.75 -1.88
N ASP A 43 25.41 -13.74 -1.77
CA ASP A 43 26.47 -13.72 -0.76
C ASP A 43 25.89 -13.58 0.66
N THR A 44 24.89 -12.73 0.86
CA THR A 44 24.23 -12.61 2.17
C THR A 44 23.55 -13.91 2.57
N LEU A 45 22.91 -14.60 1.63
CA LEU A 45 22.29 -15.90 1.88
C LEU A 45 23.33 -16.98 2.22
N ALA A 46 24.52 -16.94 1.60
CA ALA A 46 25.59 -17.89 1.86
C ALA A 46 26.26 -17.65 3.22
N HIS A 47 26.45 -16.39 3.63
CA HIS A 47 27.08 -16.03 4.91
C HIS A 47 26.14 -16.18 6.11
N ASP A 48 24.89 -15.78 5.99
CA ASP A 48 23.88 -15.85 7.04
C ASP A 48 22.52 -16.28 6.46
N THR A 49 22.34 -17.57 6.31
CA THR A 49 21.12 -18.14 5.76
C THR A 49 19.90 -17.84 6.63
N LEU A 50 20.02 -18.03 7.95
CA LEU A 50 18.86 -17.84 8.85
C LEU A 50 18.45 -16.37 8.95
N GLY A 51 19.40 -15.46 9.12
CA GLY A 51 19.12 -14.04 9.16
C GLY A 51 18.51 -13.54 7.84
N THR A 52 19.03 -14.01 6.71
CA THR A 52 18.50 -13.65 5.39
C THR A 52 17.07 -14.17 5.18
N LEU A 53 16.78 -15.40 5.57
CA LEU A 53 15.42 -15.95 5.47
C LEU A 53 14.45 -15.22 6.39
N PHE A 54 14.88 -14.87 7.61
CA PHE A 54 14.06 -14.10 8.54
C PHE A 54 13.77 -12.68 8.00
N ASP A 55 14.78 -12.00 7.41
CA ASP A 55 14.60 -10.70 6.77
C ASP A 55 13.62 -10.77 5.60
N LEU A 56 13.74 -11.79 4.74
CA LEU A 56 12.81 -12.03 3.64
C LEU A 56 11.38 -12.28 4.13
N GLU A 57 11.20 -13.06 5.23
CA GLU A 57 9.88 -13.32 5.80
C GLU A 57 9.24 -12.05 6.36
N LEU A 58 9.99 -11.26 7.12
CA LEU A 58 9.51 -9.97 7.63
C LEU A 58 9.09 -9.03 6.50
N ARG A 59 9.86 -8.99 5.42
CA ARG A 59 9.51 -8.20 4.22
C ARG A 59 8.25 -8.72 3.57
N SER A 60 8.16 -10.03 3.36
CA SER A 60 6.99 -10.68 2.74
C SER A 60 5.70 -10.37 3.49
N ILE A 61 5.71 -10.55 4.80
CA ILE A 61 4.58 -10.22 5.68
C ILE A 61 4.26 -8.71 5.64
N SER A 62 5.28 -7.84 5.57
CA SER A 62 5.08 -6.39 5.62
C SER A 62 4.61 -5.78 4.30
N PHE A 63 4.83 -6.42 3.16
CA PHE A 63 4.49 -5.87 1.84
C PHE A 63 3.00 -5.53 1.65
N VAL A 64 2.11 -6.21 2.37
CA VAL A 64 0.67 -5.99 2.28
C VAL A 64 0.20 -4.69 2.94
N CYS A 65 1.04 -4.05 3.76
CA CYS A 65 0.68 -2.92 4.61
C CYS A 65 0.01 -1.76 3.83
N VAL A 66 0.65 -1.29 2.75
CA VAL A 66 0.12 -0.20 1.92
C VAL A 66 -1.15 -0.62 1.20
N ASN A 67 -1.20 -1.86 0.72
CA ASN A 67 -2.36 -2.40 0.02
C ASN A 67 -3.60 -2.41 0.93
N CYS A 68 -3.44 -2.74 2.21
CA CYS A 68 -4.53 -2.69 3.20
C CYS A 68 -5.10 -1.28 3.34
N PHE A 69 -4.26 -0.23 3.41
CA PHE A 69 -4.75 1.15 3.48
C PHE A 69 -5.59 1.54 2.28
N ILE A 70 -5.16 1.15 1.07
CA ILE A 70 -5.88 1.48 -0.15
C ILE A 70 -7.17 0.66 -0.27
N LEU A 71 -7.14 -0.63 0.09
CA LEU A 71 -8.34 -1.47 0.14
C LEU A 71 -9.38 -0.90 1.11
N ILE A 72 -8.97 -0.48 2.31
CA ILE A 72 -9.84 0.19 3.28
C ILE A 72 -10.40 1.49 2.70
N SER A 73 -9.56 2.28 2.04
CA SER A 73 -10.00 3.53 1.39
C SER A 73 -11.03 3.28 0.29
N GLY A 74 -10.88 2.22 -0.50
CA GLY A 74 -11.84 1.78 -1.51
C GLY A 74 -13.13 1.23 -0.90
N TYR A 75 -13.01 0.45 0.17
CA TYR A 75 -14.15 -0.13 0.89
C TYR A 75 -15.09 0.95 1.45
N PHE A 76 -14.55 2.01 2.06
CA PHE A 76 -15.36 3.11 2.60
C PHE A 76 -15.72 4.18 1.55
N GLY A 77 -14.94 4.29 0.51
CA GLY A 77 -15.05 5.34 -0.49
C GLY A 77 -14.47 6.68 -0.01
N ILE A 78 -13.50 7.23 -0.74
CA ILE A 78 -12.95 8.55 -0.46
C ILE A 78 -13.99 9.59 -0.84
N ARG A 79 -14.42 10.40 0.12
CA ARG A 79 -15.29 11.55 -0.10
C ARG A 79 -14.43 12.80 -0.24
N TRP A 80 -14.52 13.43 -1.41
CA TRP A 80 -13.84 14.71 -1.62
C TRP A 80 -14.40 15.77 -0.67
N LYS A 81 -13.55 16.27 0.21
CA LYS A 81 -13.83 17.41 1.08
C LYS A 81 -12.57 18.26 1.15
N LEU A 82 -12.69 19.54 0.81
CA LEU A 82 -11.54 20.47 0.83
C LEU A 82 -10.85 20.49 2.20
N LYS A 83 -11.62 20.51 3.29
CA LYS A 83 -11.08 20.45 4.66
C LYS A 83 -10.24 19.18 4.91
N SER A 84 -10.71 18.02 4.45
CA SER A 84 -9.99 16.75 4.64
C SER A 84 -8.72 16.71 3.79
N PHE A 85 -8.79 17.25 2.58
CA PHE A 85 -7.63 17.37 1.69
C PHE A 85 -6.58 18.33 2.25
N SER A 86 -7.00 19.50 2.71
CA SER A 86 -6.10 20.46 3.35
C SER A 86 -5.46 19.89 4.63
N ASN A 87 -6.21 19.16 5.44
CA ASN A 87 -5.64 18.49 6.61
C ASN A 87 -4.60 17.45 6.24
N LEU A 88 -4.84 16.67 5.17
CA LEU A 88 -3.87 15.70 4.66
C LEU A 88 -2.58 16.41 4.21
N LEU A 89 -2.70 17.45 3.38
CA LEU A 89 -1.55 18.23 2.93
C LEU A 89 -0.81 18.88 4.11
N PHE A 90 -1.54 19.45 5.07
CA PHE A 90 -0.95 20.03 6.27
C PHE A 90 -0.13 18.98 7.05
N GLN A 91 -0.67 17.79 7.28
CA GLN A 91 0.05 16.71 7.98
C GLN A 91 1.33 16.31 7.24
N ILE A 92 1.26 16.16 5.92
CA ILE A 92 2.42 15.82 5.09
C ILE A 92 3.51 16.90 5.24
N LEU A 93 3.15 18.18 5.05
CA LEU A 93 4.08 19.30 5.13
C LEU A 93 4.63 19.47 6.56
N PHE A 94 3.77 19.37 7.56
CA PHE A 94 4.17 19.47 8.97
C PHE A 94 5.27 18.46 9.31
N TRP A 95 5.05 17.17 9.04
CA TRP A 95 6.04 16.14 9.34
C TRP A 95 7.26 16.20 8.42
N ALA A 96 7.11 16.62 7.17
CA ALA A 96 8.23 16.84 6.27
C ALA A 96 9.19 17.93 6.80
N ILE A 97 8.67 18.93 7.52
CA ILE A 97 9.46 19.99 8.13
C ILE A 97 10.00 19.58 9.50
N VAL A 98 9.12 19.11 10.39
CA VAL A 98 9.45 18.84 11.79
C VAL A 98 10.52 17.75 11.94
N CYS A 99 10.38 16.63 11.21
CA CYS A 99 11.34 15.53 11.34
C CYS A 99 12.79 15.94 10.96
N PRO A 100 13.07 16.56 9.79
CA PRO A 100 14.42 17.00 9.46
C PRO A 100 14.97 18.06 10.41
N VAL A 101 14.13 18.97 10.90
CA VAL A 101 14.56 19.99 11.88
C VAL A 101 15.01 19.33 13.20
N ILE A 102 14.22 18.38 13.71
CA ILE A 102 14.60 17.65 14.94
C ILE A 102 15.91 16.86 14.73
N VAL A 103 16.06 16.16 13.61
CA VAL A 103 17.27 15.40 13.30
C VAL A 103 18.48 16.35 13.20
N SER A 104 18.35 17.46 12.46
CA SER A 104 19.41 18.45 12.31
C SER A 104 19.83 19.07 13.65
N ALA A 105 18.87 19.36 14.53
CA ALA A 105 19.15 19.88 15.87
C ALA A 105 19.81 18.80 16.78
N ALA A 106 19.44 17.53 16.63
CA ALA A 106 20.01 16.44 17.43
C ALA A 106 21.42 16.02 16.99
N THR A 107 21.80 16.32 15.74
CA THR A 107 23.11 15.94 15.16
C THR A 107 24.10 17.13 15.06
N ASP A 108 23.72 18.29 15.57
CA ASP A 108 24.47 19.56 15.45
C ASP A 108 24.93 19.88 14.01
N SER A 109 24.18 19.39 13.02
CA SER A 109 24.51 19.48 11.59
C SER A 109 23.53 20.40 10.85
N PHE A 110 23.30 21.61 11.38
CA PHE A 110 22.37 22.56 10.75
C PHE A 110 23.01 23.19 9.51
N ASN A 111 22.55 22.74 8.33
CA ASN A 111 22.85 23.37 7.05
C ASN A 111 21.54 23.68 6.31
N ALA A 112 21.28 24.97 6.09
CA ALA A 112 20.03 25.42 5.46
C ALA A 112 19.84 24.84 4.05
N THR A 113 20.91 24.65 3.28
CA THR A 113 20.83 24.08 1.92
C THR A 113 20.45 22.59 1.97
N ASP A 114 21.02 21.85 2.89
CA ASP A 114 20.74 20.41 3.03
C ASP A 114 19.36 20.21 3.66
N LEU A 115 18.94 21.08 4.56
CA LEU A 115 17.59 21.10 5.08
C LEU A 115 16.56 21.30 3.95
N PHE A 116 16.78 22.29 3.06
CA PHE A 116 15.89 22.56 1.94
C PHE A 116 15.81 21.37 0.97
N LYS A 117 16.93 20.76 0.61
CA LYS A 117 16.98 19.54 -0.22
C LYS A 117 16.22 18.40 0.42
N THR A 118 16.41 18.19 1.74
CA THR A 118 15.75 17.14 2.50
C THR A 118 14.25 17.39 2.59
N LEU A 119 13.82 18.64 2.78
CA LEU A 119 12.41 19.03 2.77
C LEU A 119 11.76 18.73 1.43
N TYR A 120 12.41 19.15 0.34
CA TYR A 120 11.93 18.89 -1.02
C TYR A 120 11.82 17.41 -1.29
N HIS A 121 12.86 16.63 -1.01
CA HIS A 121 12.90 15.19 -1.21
C HIS A 121 11.84 14.46 -0.34
N ASN A 122 11.71 14.82 0.92
CA ASN A 122 10.73 14.19 1.83
C ASN A 122 9.28 14.53 1.48
N THR A 123 9.03 15.68 0.86
CA THR A 123 7.67 16.11 0.50
C THR A 123 7.24 15.58 -0.86
N PHE A 124 8.12 15.65 -1.86
CA PHE A 124 7.79 15.42 -3.26
C PHE A 124 8.39 14.15 -3.89
N SER A 125 9.22 13.38 -3.16
CA SER A 125 9.82 12.16 -3.68
C SER A 125 9.37 10.90 -2.95
N ARG A 126 8.23 10.95 -2.27
CA ARG A 126 7.62 9.81 -1.59
C ARG A 126 6.51 9.23 -2.46
N TRP A 127 6.81 8.19 -3.21
CA TRP A 127 5.90 7.57 -4.17
C TRP A 127 4.48 7.34 -3.63
N PHE A 128 4.35 6.90 -2.37
CA PHE A 128 3.05 6.64 -1.76
C PHE A 128 2.23 7.93 -1.56
N ILE A 129 2.87 9.02 -1.12
CA ILE A 129 2.22 10.32 -0.90
C ILE A 129 1.70 10.85 -2.23
N GLU A 130 2.55 10.86 -3.26
CA GLU A 130 2.19 11.31 -4.61
C GLU A 130 1.04 10.48 -5.19
N ALA A 131 1.16 9.16 -5.12
CA ALA A 131 0.14 8.24 -5.63
C ALA A 131 -1.19 8.37 -4.85
N TYR A 132 -1.14 8.57 -3.53
CA TYR A 132 -2.34 8.73 -2.71
C TYR A 132 -3.04 10.07 -2.95
N ILE A 133 -2.28 11.16 -3.11
CA ILE A 133 -2.84 12.48 -3.50
C ILE A 133 -3.53 12.36 -4.87
N GLY A 134 -2.87 11.72 -5.84
CA GLY A 134 -3.46 11.46 -7.15
C GLY A 134 -4.74 10.63 -7.06
N LEU A 135 -4.74 9.56 -6.27
CA LEU A 135 -5.94 8.77 -6.00
C LEU A 135 -7.05 9.61 -5.36
N TYR A 136 -6.71 10.47 -4.40
CA TYR A 136 -7.68 11.35 -3.73
C TYR A 136 -8.36 12.31 -4.71
N ILE A 137 -7.60 12.87 -5.66
CA ILE A 137 -8.11 13.75 -6.72
C ILE A 137 -9.01 12.98 -7.69
N LEU A 138 -8.62 11.75 -8.06
CA LEU A 138 -9.39 10.90 -8.99
C LEU A 138 -10.61 10.25 -8.34
N ALA A 139 -10.64 10.13 -7.01
CA ALA A 139 -11.70 9.42 -6.29
C ALA A 139 -13.13 9.84 -6.64
N PRO A 140 -13.47 11.13 -6.85
CA PRO A 140 -14.83 11.50 -7.25
C PRO A 140 -15.26 10.90 -8.59
N MET A 141 -14.37 10.82 -9.57
CA MET A 141 -14.64 10.20 -10.86
C MET A 141 -14.78 8.69 -10.74
N ILE A 142 -13.86 8.06 -10.01
CA ILE A 142 -13.86 6.62 -9.77
C ILE A 142 -15.12 6.21 -9.01
N ASN A 143 -15.54 6.97 -8.00
CA ASN A 143 -16.76 6.71 -7.25
C ASN A 143 -18.01 6.79 -8.14
N ARG A 144 -18.09 7.75 -9.06
CA ARG A 144 -19.20 7.83 -10.04
C ARG A 144 -19.22 6.63 -10.96
N PHE A 145 -18.07 6.16 -11.40
CA PHE A 145 -17.97 4.93 -12.18
C PHE A 145 -18.46 3.73 -11.38
N ILE A 146 -17.97 3.57 -10.15
CA ILE A 146 -18.40 2.51 -9.24
C ILE A 146 -19.92 2.57 -9.04
N GLU A 147 -20.50 3.72 -8.73
CA GLU A 147 -21.95 3.87 -8.49
C GLU A 147 -22.82 3.47 -9.67
N LYS A 148 -22.38 3.77 -10.89
CA LYS A 148 -23.14 3.48 -12.13
C LYS A 148 -22.95 2.05 -12.60
N SER A 149 -21.84 1.40 -12.26
CA SER A 149 -21.53 0.05 -12.70
C SER A 149 -22.32 -1.00 -11.90
N THR A 150 -22.75 -2.05 -12.57
CA THR A 150 -23.24 -3.26 -11.90
C THR A 150 -22.09 -4.00 -11.21
N HIS A 151 -22.40 -4.92 -10.30
CA HIS A 151 -21.38 -5.72 -9.63
C HIS A 151 -20.56 -6.55 -10.64
N ARG A 152 -21.23 -7.12 -11.66
CA ARG A 152 -20.58 -7.92 -12.71
C ARG A 152 -19.65 -7.06 -13.58
N GLU A 153 -20.11 -5.88 -14.03
CA GLU A 153 -19.30 -4.96 -14.82
C GLU A 153 -18.05 -4.51 -14.07
N LEU A 154 -18.19 -4.17 -12.79
CA LEU A 154 -17.06 -3.79 -11.94
C LEU A 154 -16.06 -4.95 -11.81
N GLY A 155 -16.54 -6.17 -11.61
CA GLY A 155 -15.68 -7.37 -11.53
C GLY A 155 -14.94 -7.64 -12.85
N ILE A 156 -15.61 -7.54 -13.98
CA ILE A 156 -14.99 -7.70 -15.33
C ILE A 156 -13.95 -6.63 -15.55
N PHE A 157 -14.25 -5.36 -15.18
CA PHE A 157 -13.30 -4.26 -15.31
C PHE A 157 -12.04 -4.48 -14.47
N ILE A 158 -12.19 -4.90 -13.21
CA ILE A 158 -11.07 -5.23 -12.33
C ILE A 158 -10.21 -6.34 -12.93
N LEU A 159 -10.84 -7.41 -13.43
CA LEU A 159 -10.12 -8.53 -14.05
C LEU A 159 -9.34 -8.05 -15.29
N ALA A 160 -9.98 -7.32 -16.18
CA ALA A 160 -9.35 -6.76 -17.39
C ALA A 160 -8.20 -5.82 -17.02
N PHE A 161 -8.39 -4.96 -16.01
CA PHE A 161 -7.37 -4.06 -15.51
C PHE A 161 -6.12 -4.80 -15.01
N TYR A 162 -6.30 -5.86 -14.21
CA TYR A 162 -5.17 -6.63 -13.69
C TYR A 162 -4.50 -7.49 -14.76
N LEU A 163 -5.24 -8.04 -15.71
CA LEU A 163 -4.66 -8.71 -16.88
C LEU A 163 -3.80 -7.74 -17.70
N PHE A 164 -4.33 -6.55 -17.99
CA PHE A 164 -3.58 -5.50 -18.68
C PHE A 164 -2.33 -5.08 -17.90
N SER A 165 -2.48 -4.84 -16.59
CA SER A 165 -1.36 -4.46 -15.71
C SER A 165 -0.27 -5.53 -15.66
N THR A 166 -0.63 -6.81 -15.67
CA THR A 166 0.32 -7.92 -15.69
C THR A 166 1.06 -8.00 -17.02
N LEU A 167 0.32 -7.95 -18.13
CA LEU A 167 0.91 -8.09 -19.46
C LEU A 167 1.80 -6.89 -19.83
N PHE A 168 1.33 -5.68 -19.62
CA PHE A 168 2.02 -4.47 -20.07
C PHE A 168 2.84 -3.80 -18.96
N GLY A 169 2.42 -3.92 -17.71
CA GLY A 169 3.12 -3.33 -16.58
C GLY A 169 4.31 -4.15 -16.13
N TYR A 170 4.10 -5.44 -15.81
CA TYR A 170 5.18 -6.29 -15.28
C TYR A 170 5.98 -6.96 -16.39
N LEU A 171 5.33 -7.60 -17.38
CA LEU A 171 6.04 -8.28 -18.47
C LEU A 171 6.52 -7.29 -19.53
N GLY A 172 5.71 -6.29 -19.89
CA GLY A 172 6.04 -5.27 -20.88
C GLY A 172 6.93 -4.13 -20.36
N LYS A 173 7.25 -4.10 -19.07
CA LYS A 173 8.09 -3.05 -18.42
C LYS A 173 7.58 -1.62 -18.65
N ALA A 174 6.27 -1.41 -18.76
CA ALA A 174 5.70 -0.07 -18.87
C ALA A 174 5.97 0.72 -17.58
N TYR A 175 6.65 1.85 -17.69
CA TYR A 175 7.11 2.66 -16.56
C TYR A 175 5.97 3.22 -15.71
N ASP A 176 4.79 3.43 -16.29
CA ASP A 176 3.62 3.99 -15.59
C ASP A 176 3.09 3.09 -14.46
N PHE A 177 3.40 1.80 -14.49
CA PHE A 177 3.03 0.86 -13.43
C PHE A 177 4.02 0.81 -12.27
N ASN A 178 5.28 1.20 -12.49
CA ASN A 178 6.35 1.31 -11.49
C ASN A 178 6.34 0.19 -10.44
N LYS A 179 6.27 -1.06 -10.87
CA LYS A 179 6.24 -2.25 -9.99
C LYS A 179 5.12 -2.21 -8.93
N GLY A 180 4.00 -1.59 -9.23
CA GLY A 180 2.88 -1.42 -8.29
C GLY A 180 2.91 -0.12 -7.48
N MET A 181 3.98 0.66 -7.55
CA MET A 181 4.16 1.93 -6.83
C MET A 181 3.70 3.12 -7.67
N SER A 182 2.46 3.10 -8.15
CA SER A 182 1.91 4.16 -9.02
C SER A 182 0.45 4.46 -8.68
N ILE A 183 -0.04 5.62 -9.13
CA ILE A 183 -1.46 6.01 -9.01
C ILE A 183 -2.36 4.94 -9.63
N ILE A 184 -1.96 4.40 -10.80
CA ILE A 184 -2.73 3.38 -11.53
C ILE A 184 -2.89 2.13 -10.67
N SER A 185 -1.83 1.68 -10.04
CA SER A 185 -1.87 0.50 -9.14
C SER A 185 -2.77 0.74 -7.92
N LEU A 186 -2.73 1.95 -7.33
CA LEU A 186 -3.61 2.30 -6.22
C LEU A 186 -5.09 2.37 -6.66
N VAL A 187 -5.38 2.83 -7.87
CA VAL A 187 -6.75 2.81 -8.44
C VAL A 187 -7.27 1.38 -8.53
N GLY A 188 -6.46 0.43 -9.01
CA GLY A 188 -6.83 -0.98 -9.05
C GLY A 188 -7.22 -1.54 -7.68
N LEU A 189 -6.38 -1.30 -6.66
CA LEU A 189 -6.67 -1.71 -5.27
C LEU A 189 -7.92 -1.04 -4.71
N TYR A 190 -8.12 0.25 -5.00
CA TYR A 190 -9.31 0.99 -4.60
C TYR A 190 -10.59 0.38 -5.17
N LEU A 191 -10.58 -0.02 -6.45
CA LEU A 191 -11.70 -0.70 -7.09
C LEU A 191 -11.98 -2.07 -6.46
N ILE A 192 -10.94 -2.85 -6.09
CA ILE A 192 -11.11 -4.09 -5.34
C ILE A 192 -11.78 -3.81 -3.99
N GLY A 193 -11.32 -2.81 -3.24
CA GLY A 193 -11.95 -2.43 -1.97
C GLY A 193 -13.45 -2.12 -2.11
N ALA A 194 -13.82 -1.37 -3.15
CA ALA A 194 -15.21 -1.06 -3.44
C ALA A 194 -16.03 -2.29 -3.88
N TYR A 195 -15.41 -3.21 -4.64
CA TYR A 195 -16.01 -4.47 -5.04
C TYR A 195 -16.31 -5.37 -3.83
N LEU A 196 -15.36 -5.50 -2.92
CA LEU A 196 -15.53 -6.28 -1.68
C LEU A 196 -16.67 -5.73 -0.82
N ARG A 197 -16.81 -4.41 -0.73
CA ARG A 197 -17.95 -3.79 -0.02
C ARG A 197 -19.30 -4.22 -0.59
N ARG A 198 -19.44 -4.33 -1.90
CA ARG A 198 -20.70 -4.71 -2.55
C ARG A 198 -21.10 -6.17 -2.34
N LYS A 199 -20.11 -7.02 -2.05
CA LYS A 199 -20.28 -8.46 -1.88
C LYS A 199 -20.27 -8.88 -0.40
N GLN A 200 -20.64 -7.98 0.50
CA GLN A 200 -20.56 -8.15 1.95
C GLN A 200 -21.19 -9.46 2.50
N ASP A 201 -22.09 -10.08 1.73
CA ASP A 201 -22.90 -11.21 2.21
C ASP A 201 -22.40 -12.61 1.88
N SER A 202 -21.28 -12.81 1.20
CA SER A 202 -20.69 -14.16 1.07
C SER A 202 -19.60 -14.32 0.01
N ILE A 203 -18.39 -13.79 0.18
CA ILE A 203 -17.35 -14.29 -0.73
C ILE A 203 -16.75 -15.57 -0.19
N PHE A 204 -16.51 -15.64 1.10
CA PHE A 204 -16.00 -16.83 1.77
C PHE A 204 -16.39 -16.75 3.25
N ASP A 205 -17.30 -17.59 3.67
CA ASP A 205 -17.61 -17.80 5.10
C ASP A 205 -16.58 -18.78 5.70
N LEU A 206 -15.29 -18.45 5.53
CA LEU A 206 -14.20 -19.24 6.06
C LEU A 206 -13.82 -18.74 7.45
N SER A 207 -13.37 -19.64 8.30
CA SER A 207 -12.85 -19.30 9.61
C SER A 207 -11.69 -18.28 9.49
N LYS A 208 -11.64 -17.33 10.42
CA LYS A 208 -10.54 -16.35 10.53
C LYS A 208 -9.15 -17.01 10.56
N TYR A 209 -9.05 -18.22 11.10
CA TYR A 209 -7.79 -18.96 11.16
C TYR A 209 -7.35 -19.47 9.78
N VAL A 210 -8.30 -19.77 8.89
CA VAL A 210 -7.99 -20.16 7.50
C VAL A 210 -7.41 -18.98 6.74
N TYR A 211 -7.98 -17.76 6.88
CA TYR A 211 -7.43 -16.55 6.26
C TYR A 211 -6.02 -16.24 6.76
N LEU A 212 -5.81 -16.35 8.08
CA LEU A 212 -4.47 -16.15 8.65
C LEU A 212 -3.49 -17.22 8.13
N GLY A 213 -3.92 -18.47 8.07
CA GLY A 213 -3.12 -19.56 7.54
C GLY A 213 -2.73 -19.34 6.07
N VAL A 214 -3.68 -18.96 5.22
CA VAL A 214 -3.42 -18.62 3.81
C VAL A 214 -2.41 -17.49 3.69
N TYR A 215 -2.57 -16.43 4.49
CA TYR A 215 -1.65 -15.30 4.50
C TYR A 215 -0.21 -15.71 4.85
N LEU A 216 -0.02 -16.45 5.93
CA LEU A 216 1.30 -16.93 6.35
C LEU A 216 1.91 -17.90 5.34
N VAL A 217 1.13 -18.86 4.84
CA VAL A 217 1.60 -19.81 3.82
C VAL A 217 2.04 -19.08 2.54
N THR A 218 1.30 -18.05 2.12
CA THR A 218 1.70 -17.23 0.96
C THR A 218 3.04 -16.52 1.22
N GLY A 219 3.25 -15.98 2.43
CA GLY A 219 4.53 -15.41 2.85
C GLY A 219 5.67 -16.41 2.73
N PHE A 220 5.53 -17.60 3.31
CA PHE A 220 6.53 -18.67 3.22
C PHE A 220 6.82 -19.11 1.78
N ILE A 221 5.80 -19.22 0.92
CA ILE A 221 6.00 -19.54 -0.49
C ILE A 221 6.82 -18.45 -1.18
N MET A 222 6.52 -17.18 -0.93
CA MET A 222 7.30 -16.05 -1.49
C MET A 222 8.77 -16.12 -1.05
N VAL A 223 9.03 -16.40 0.23
CA VAL A 223 10.40 -16.56 0.75
C VAL A 223 11.11 -17.75 0.13
N ALA A 224 10.44 -18.88 -0.01
CA ALA A 224 11.01 -20.07 -0.65
C ALA A 224 11.41 -19.79 -2.11
N ILE A 225 10.54 -19.11 -2.87
CA ILE A 225 10.83 -18.71 -4.24
C ILE A 225 12.01 -17.72 -4.27
N ALA A 226 12.03 -16.71 -3.41
CA ALA A 226 13.10 -15.74 -3.31
C ALA A 226 14.45 -16.41 -2.98
N ALA A 227 14.47 -17.33 -2.03
CA ALA A 227 15.66 -18.10 -1.66
C ALA A 227 16.18 -18.98 -2.81
N LEU A 228 15.27 -19.60 -3.58
CA LEU A 228 15.65 -20.37 -4.78
C LEU A 228 16.26 -19.47 -5.87
N ILE A 229 15.68 -18.30 -6.10
CA ILE A 229 16.21 -17.31 -7.06
C ILE A 229 17.62 -16.88 -6.65
N LEU A 230 17.83 -16.56 -5.37
CA LEU A 230 19.13 -16.18 -4.84
C LEU A 230 20.16 -17.32 -4.95
N LYS A 231 19.78 -18.57 -4.61
CA LYS A 231 20.64 -19.75 -4.78
C LYS A 231 21.04 -20.00 -6.22
N ALA A 232 20.16 -19.68 -7.16
CA ALA A 232 20.45 -19.79 -8.59
C ALA A 232 21.34 -18.65 -9.14
N GLY A 233 21.80 -17.74 -8.27
CA GLY A 233 22.67 -16.59 -8.63
C GLY A 233 21.95 -15.42 -9.28
N PHE A 234 20.62 -15.39 -9.25
CA PHE A 234 19.84 -14.24 -9.73
C PHE A 234 19.61 -13.23 -8.62
N THR A 235 19.47 -11.97 -8.99
CA THR A 235 19.11 -10.88 -8.06
C THR A 235 17.60 -10.73 -7.96
N ILE A 236 17.12 -10.48 -6.75
CA ILE A 236 15.73 -10.09 -6.53
C ILE A 236 15.63 -8.59 -6.80
N THR A 237 14.88 -8.17 -7.82
CA THR A 237 14.71 -6.74 -8.21
C THR A 237 13.25 -6.30 -8.09
#